data_671b5e9c45efc1a922d145ac0427071e
#
_entry.id   671b5e9c45efc1a922d145ac0427071e
#
_cell.length_a   1.000
_cell.length_b   1.000
_cell.length_c   1.000
_cell.angle_alpha   90.00
_cell.angle_beta   90.00
_cell.angle_gamma   90.00
#
_symmetry.space_group_name_H-M   'P 1'
#
loop_
_entity.id
_entity.type
_entity.pdbx_description
1 polymer ?
#
loop_
_entity_poly.entity_id
_entity_poly.type
_entity_poly.pdbx_seq_one_letter_code
_entity_poly.pdbx_strand_id
1 'polypeptide(L)'
;MSRYTIGIDIGTTGTKTVLFDTERGIVAQASREATLYSPNAGWAEADPAQWLANIIDSIQQLLAESSVDASEIGALATSGMVPAVILVGDDGAPVGRALLQNDARANDQVDRLAGQLTDLDLVALTGSALTQQSVAPTIRWFHENRPEDLAAARFIVGSYDWVLMALGAEPHVELNWALESGLFTIAGEPVPQVFAAAGLDADLVPPVQAPGSVVGSVSASIAERTGLRTGTTLVVGGADHVLSAFAAGVEKHGDWLVKLGGAGDILVASDTPIVDQRLYLDAHPVPGRWLPNGCMATSGSLIRWYQGLIGGESLAQLDIEATESRPAEVLCLPYFLGEKSPLHDPDLRGTFAGLHLGNTRADLYRSVLEAIAFGFRHHVEVFRDMGIELGRVSITNGGSKSTLWKQIHSEVLGTEMFPVVDHPGASLGAALIAAVGIGSLDDWSDTARFITLGSPVVPDPHKVEIYDRAYLEWRELGAAVAPISHKLARRTRQ
;
A
#
# COMPACT_ATOMS: atom_id res chain seq x y z
N MET A 1 23.77 -6.52 -22.17
CA MET A 1 22.82 -6.29 -21.06
C MET A 1 21.53 -7.03 -21.40
N SER A 2 20.90 -7.65 -20.43
CA SER A 2 19.64 -8.37 -20.67
C SER A 2 18.51 -7.36 -20.93
N ARG A 3 17.65 -7.67 -21.91
CA ARG A 3 16.62 -6.77 -22.37
C ARG A 3 15.33 -6.85 -21.53
N TYR A 4 15.05 -8.02 -20.96
CA TYR A 4 13.79 -8.25 -20.27
C TYR A 4 13.97 -8.44 -18.78
N THR A 5 12.98 -7.96 -18.01
CA THR A 5 12.84 -8.20 -16.57
C THR A 5 11.42 -8.63 -16.22
N ILE A 6 11.26 -9.28 -15.08
CA ILE A 6 9.95 -9.68 -14.56
C ILE A 6 9.71 -8.94 -13.24
N GLY A 7 8.55 -8.30 -13.13
CA GLY A 7 8.06 -7.73 -11.88
C GLY A 7 6.85 -8.49 -11.37
N ILE A 8 6.84 -8.79 -10.08
CA ILE A 8 5.83 -9.59 -9.40
C ILE A 8 5.24 -8.75 -8.27
N ASP A 9 3.92 -8.72 -8.16
CA ASP A 9 3.20 -8.05 -7.09
C ASP A 9 2.30 -9.05 -6.34
N ILE A 10 2.48 -9.15 -5.02
CA ILE A 10 1.74 -10.06 -4.13
C ILE A 10 0.72 -9.23 -3.37
N GLY A 11 -0.50 -9.15 -3.90
CA GLY A 11 -1.60 -8.45 -3.26
C GLY A 11 -2.44 -9.36 -2.35
N THR A 12 -3.32 -8.75 -1.57
CA THR A 12 -4.19 -9.43 -0.60
C THR A 12 -5.11 -10.49 -1.24
N THR A 13 -5.58 -10.24 -2.46
CA THR A 13 -6.56 -11.11 -3.15
C THR A 13 -6.00 -11.76 -4.41
N GLY A 14 -4.72 -11.60 -4.69
CA GLY A 14 -4.09 -12.19 -5.87
C GLY A 14 -2.69 -11.73 -6.13
N THR A 15 -2.05 -12.39 -7.07
CA THR A 15 -0.71 -12.04 -7.56
C THR A 15 -0.79 -11.49 -8.97
N LYS A 16 0.06 -10.55 -9.30
CA LYS A 16 0.20 -9.98 -10.64
C LYS A 16 1.66 -10.02 -11.07
N THR A 17 1.89 -10.50 -12.28
CA THR A 17 3.23 -10.62 -12.85
C THR A 17 3.27 -9.92 -14.20
N VAL A 18 4.30 -9.14 -14.45
CA VAL A 18 4.54 -8.47 -15.73
C VAL A 18 5.90 -8.88 -16.31
N LEU A 19 5.94 -9.09 -17.63
CA LEU A 19 7.15 -9.18 -18.40
C LEU A 19 7.41 -7.82 -19.03
N PHE A 20 8.56 -7.25 -18.76
CA PHE A 20 8.94 -5.91 -19.14
C PHE A 20 10.15 -5.91 -20.07
N ASP A 21 10.06 -5.12 -21.14
CA ASP A 21 11.11 -4.86 -22.12
C ASP A 21 11.68 -3.45 -21.85
N THR A 22 12.98 -3.35 -21.63
CA THR A 22 13.66 -2.08 -21.32
C THR A 22 13.64 -1.05 -22.47
N GLU A 23 13.18 -1.44 -23.67
CA GLU A 23 12.99 -0.51 -24.80
C GLU A 23 11.52 -0.17 -25.06
N ARG A 24 10.60 -1.17 -24.88
CA ARG A 24 9.21 -1.09 -25.34
C ARG A 24 8.18 -0.98 -24.22
N GLY A 25 8.59 -1.25 -22.95
CA GLY A 25 7.68 -1.31 -21.82
C GLY A 25 7.08 -2.70 -21.61
N ILE A 26 5.83 -2.79 -21.16
CA ILE A 26 5.17 -4.06 -20.82
C ILE A 26 4.91 -4.88 -22.08
N VAL A 27 5.40 -6.11 -22.09
CA VAL A 27 5.23 -7.09 -23.17
C VAL A 27 4.04 -8.01 -22.92
N ALA A 28 3.92 -8.50 -21.68
CA ALA A 28 2.85 -9.41 -21.28
C ALA A 28 2.58 -9.26 -19.76
N GLN A 29 1.37 -9.66 -19.35
CA GLN A 29 0.99 -9.66 -17.95
C GLN A 29 0.08 -10.84 -17.63
N ALA A 30 0.22 -11.38 -16.41
CA ALA A 30 -0.63 -12.44 -15.90
C ALA A 30 -1.11 -12.09 -14.50
N SER A 31 -2.29 -12.59 -14.12
CA SER A 31 -2.83 -12.43 -12.76
C SER A 31 -3.46 -13.74 -12.29
N ARG A 32 -3.34 -14.02 -11.00
CA ARG A 32 -3.95 -15.16 -10.33
C ARG A 32 -4.61 -14.72 -9.04
N GLU A 33 -5.75 -15.27 -8.74
CA GLU A 33 -6.43 -15.02 -7.47
C GLU A 33 -5.71 -15.73 -6.32
N ALA A 34 -5.72 -15.12 -5.13
CA ALA A 34 -5.26 -15.71 -3.88
C ALA A 34 -6.37 -15.67 -2.84
N THR A 35 -6.38 -16.69 -1.99
CA THR A 35 -7.41 -16.85 -0.96
C THR A 35 -7.03 -16.05 0.28
N LEU A 36 -7.92 -15.15 0.70
CA LEU A 36 -7.85 -14.52 2.01
C LEU A 36 -8.59 -15.40 3.02
N TYR A 37 -7.91 -15.76 4.10
CA TYR A 37 -8.48 -16.51 5.20
C TYR A 37 -8.79 -15.60 6.38
N SER A 38 -9.99 -15.71 6.96
CA SER A 38 -10.39 -14.97 8.14
C SER A 38 -11.03 -15.95 9.15
N PRO A 39 -10.22 -16.79 9.82
CA PRO A 39 -10.73 -17.84 10.70
C PRO A 39 -11.44 -17.30 11.94
N ASN A 40 -11.11 -16.08 12.37
CA ASN A 40 -11.77 -15.36 13.44
C ASN A 40 -12.03 -13.92 13.02
N ALA A 41 -12.95 -13.24 13.71
CA ALA A 41 -13.21 -11.82 13.46
C ALA A 41 -11.92 -10.99 13.66
N GLY A 42 -11.59 -10.16 12.69
CA GLY A 42 -10.39 -9.33 12.69
C GLY A 42 -9.09 -10.05 12.31
N TRP A 43 -9.12 -11.36 12.03
CA TRP A 43 -7.95 -12.08 11.53
C TRP A 43 -7.89 -12.05 10.01
N ALA A 44 -6.69 -11.87 9.48
CA ALA A 44 -6.43 -11.86 8.05
C ALA A 44 -5.15 -12.65 7.74
N GLU A 45 -5.31 -13.79 7.10
CA GLU A 45 -4.23 -14.73 6.82
C GLU A 45 -4.20 -15.10 5.33
N ALA A 46 -3.03 -15.48 4.82
CA ALA A 46 -2.87 -16.05 3.50
C ALA A 46 -1.93 -17.25 3.51
N ASP A 47 -2.02 -18.07 2.47
CA ASP A 47 -1.11 -19.21 2.26
C ASP A 47 0.05 -18.78 1.34
N PRO A 48 1.29 -18.66 1.86
CA PRO A 48 2.43 -18.29 1.02
C PRO A 48 2.71 -19.30 -0.10
N ALA A 49 2.42 -20.59 0.11
CA ALA A 49 2.60 -21.60 -0.91
C ALA A 49 1.69 -21.37 -2.13
N GLN A 50 0.48 -20.83 -1.92
CA GLN A 50 -0.40 -20.43 -3.01
C GLN A 50 0.21 -19.27 -3.81
N TRP A 51 0.81 -18.29 -3.16
CA TRP A 51 1.49 -17.19 -3.87
C TRP A 51 2.60 -17.71 -4.78
N LEU A 52 3.46 -18.60 -4.26
CA LEU A 52 4.55 -19.19 -5.05
C LEU A 52 4.02 -19.99 -6.24
N ALA A 53 2.97 -20.81 -6.04
CA ALA A 53 2.33 -21.55 -7.13
C ALA A 53 1.77 -20.61 -8.21
N ASN A 54 1.03 -19.58 -7.80
CA ASN A 54 0.47 -18.56 -8.70
C ASN A 54 1.55 -17.84 -9.53
N ILE A 55 2.69 -17.54 -8.90
CA ILE A 55 3.83 -16.86 -9.56
C ILE A 55 4.48 -17.78 -10.58
N ILE A 56 4.70 -19.04 -10.25
CA ILE A 56 5.26 -20.03 -11.18
C ILE A 56 4.36 -20.18 -12.40
N ASP A 57 3.05 -20.37 -12.21
CA ASP A 57 2.07 -20.48 -13.28
C ASP A 57 2.03 -19.21 -14.15
N SER A 58 2.13 -18.03 -13.50
CA SER A 58 2.14 -16.74 -14.21
C SER A 58 3.40 -16.59 -15.06
N ILE A 59 4.57 -16.96 -14.57
CA ILE A 59 5.83 -16.92 -15.33
C ILE A 59 5.76 -17.86 -16.53
N GLN A 60 5.27 -19.10 -16.35
CA GLN A 60 5.08 -20.04 -17.46
C GLN A 60 4.16 -19.45 -18.55
N GLN A 61 3.04 -18.83 -18.15
CA GLN A 61 2.12 -18.16 -19.08
C GLN A 61 2.82 -17.02 -19.84
N LEU A 62 3.55 -16.14 -19.14
CA LEU A 62 4.25 -15.02 -19.76
C LEU A 62 5.27 -15.49 -20.81
N LEU A 63 6.03 -16.55 -20.53
CA LEU A 63 6.98 -17.12 -21.47
C LEU A 63 6.29 -17.74 -22.68
N ALA A 64 5.18 -18.44 -22.47
CA ALA A 64 4.43 -19.06 -23.56
C ALA A 64 3.75 -18.04 -24.50
N GLU A 65 3.21 -16.95 -23.93
CA GLU A 65 2.45 -15.94 -24.69
C GLU A 65 3.34 -14.90 -25.38
N SER A 66 4.49 -14.54 -24.76
CA SER A 66 5.36 -13.47 -25.28
C SER A 66 6.31 -13.92 -26.38
N SER A 67 6.57 -15.21 -26.51
CA SER A 67 7.62 -15.76 -27.37
C SER A 67 9.04 -15.21 -27.06
N VAL A 68 9.25 -14.66 -25.86
CA VAL A 68 10.55 -14.18 -25.38
C VAL A 68 11.37 -15.38 -24.93
N ASP A 69 12.63 -15.47 -25.36
CA ASP A 69 13.55 -16.51 -24.91
C ASP A 69 13.89 -16.25 -23.42
N ALA A 70 13.74 -17.28 -22.59
CA ALA A 70 14.05 -17.18 -21.16
C ALA A 70 15.50 -16.75 -20.88
N SER A 71 16.43 -16.98 -21.82
CA SER A 71 17.83 -16.53 -21.72
C SER A 71 18.00 -15.02 -21.83
N GLU A 72 17.02 -14.32 -22.37
CA GLU A 72 17.01 -12.86 -22.49
C GLU A 72 16.45 -12.15 -21.23
N ILE A 73 15.87 -12.92 -20.28
CA ILE A 73 15.36 -12.39 -19.01
C ILE A 73 16.53 -12.29 -18.03
N GLY A 74 16.89 -11.05 -17.68
CA GLY A 74 18.05 -10.77 -16.83
C GLY A 74 17.75 -10.84 -15.34
N ALA A 75 16.59 -10.37 -14.92
CA ALA A 75 16.26 -10.28 -13.50
C ALA A 75 14.75 -10.37 -13.21
N LEU A 76 14.47 -10.72 -11.95
CA LEU A 76 13.15 -10.60 -11.32
C LEU A 76 13.24 -9.75 -10.06
N ALA A 77 12.18 -9.01 -9.76
CA ALA A 77 11.96 -8.41 -8.45
C ALA A 77 10.52 -8.61 -7.99
N THR A 78 10.33 -8.54 -6.68
CA THR A 78 9.03 -8.77 -6.04
C THR A 78 8.54 -7.53 -5.32
N SER A 79 7.24 -7.33 -5.34
CA SER A 79 6.51 -6.37 -4.55
C SER A 79 5.41 -7.08 -3.80
N GLY A 80 4.92 -6.48 -2.74
CA GLY A 80 3.77 -7.02 -2.05
C GLY A 80 3.29 -6.17 -0.89
N MET A 81 2.23 -6.65 -0.28
CA MET A 81 1.63 -6.00 0.88
C MET A 81 2.60 -5.97 2.06
N VAL A 82 2.60 -4.83 2.76
CA VAL A 82 3.52 -4.56 3.87
C VAL A 82 2.77 -3.94 5.05
N PRO A 83 3.22 -4.23 6.26
CA PRO A 83 4.02 -5.39 6.58
C PRO A 83 3.16 -6.66 6.65
N ALA A 84 3.56 -7.71 5.96
CA ALA A 84 3.08 -9.05 6.24
C ALA A 84 4.10 -9.77 7.13
N VAL A 85 3.67 -10.75 7.90
CA VAL A 85 4.54 -11.52 8.78
C VAL A 85 4.49 -13.00 8.40
N ILE A 86 5.64 -13.53 8.02
CA ILE A 86 5.84 -14.95 7.72
C ILE A 86 6.93 -15.47 8.64
N LEU A 87 6.60 -16.49 9.42
CA LEU A 87 7.57 -17.30 10.15
C LEU A 87 8.10 -18.36 9.19
N VAL A 88 9.42 -18.43 9.01
CA VAL A 88 10.07 -19.34 8.06
C VAL A 88 10.91 -20.36 8.84
N GLY A 89 10.70 -21.64 8.61
CA GLY A 89 11.46 -22.72 9.23
C GLY A 89 12.86 -22.93 8.63
N ASP A 90 13.64 -23.87 9.20
CA ASP A 90 14.99 -24.20 8.75
C ASP A 90 15.07 -24.71 7.30
N ASP A 91 13.99 -25.28 6.79
CA ASP A 91 13.86 -25.76 5.41
C ASP A 91 13.45 -24.69 4.40
N GLY A 92 13.26 -23.44 4.86
CA GLY A 92 12.78 -22.32 4.05
C GLY A 92 11.26 -22.32 3.83
N ALA A 93 10.52 -23.28 4.37
CA ALA A 93 9.07 -23.32 4.28
C ALA A 93 8.40 -22.42 5.34
N PRO A 94 7.21 -21.88 5.07
CA PRO A 94 6.46 -21.12 6.06
C PRO A 94 6.02 -22.01 7.24
N VAL A 95 6.18 -21.50 8.46
CA VAL A 95 5.57 -22.08 9.67
C VAL A 95 4.14 -21.55 9.76
N GLY A 96 3.21 -22.26 9.15
CA GLY A 96 1.81 -21.84 9.09
C GLY A 96 1.51 -20.79 8.02
N ARG A 97 0.42 -20.04 8.22
CA ARG A 97 -0.01 -18.99 7.29
C ARG A 97 0.66 -17.66 7.58
N ALA A 98 0.84 -16.86 6.53
CA ALA A 98 1.24 -15.46 6.67
C ALA A 98 0.14 -14.64 7.36
N LEU A 99 0.52 -13.75 8.27
CA LEU A 99 -0.36 -12.71 8.81
C LEU A 99 -0.25 -11.46 7.95
N LEU A 100 -1.40 -10.91 7.57
CA LEU A 100 -1.45 -9.76 6.64
C LEU A 100 -1.53 -8.43 7.41
N GLN A 101 -1.22 -7.33 6.73
CA GLN A 101 -1.22 -5.98 7.30
C GLN A 101 -2.57 -5.50 7.86
N ASN A 102 -3.68 -6.15 7.48
CA ASN A 102 -5.02 -5.85 8.01
C ASN A 102 -5.46 -6.81 9.11
N ASP A 103 -4.56 -7.65 9.62
CA ASP A 103 -4.83 -8.51 10.77
C ASP A 103 -4.86 -7.69 12.06
N ALA A 104 -5.93 -7.83 12.83
CA ALA A 104 -6.16 -7.06 14.05
C ALA A 104 -5.95 -7.86 15.35
N ARG A 105 -5.40 -9.10 15.25
CA ARG A 105 -5.23 -9.96 16.42
C ARG A 105 -4.30 -9.41 17.48
N ALA A 106 -3.36 -8.56 17.08
CA ALA A 106 -2.33 -7.99 17.95
C ALA A 106 -2.68 -6.59 18.51
N ASN A 107 -3.95 -6.15 18.42
CA ASN A 107 -4.36 -4.82 18.89
C ASN A 107 -3.99 -4.57 20.37
N ASP A 108 -4.23 -5.54 21.26
CA ASP A 108 -3.91 -5.40 22.69
C ASP A 108 -2.40 -5.27 22.92
N GLN A 109 -1.58 -5.85 22.05
CA GLN A 109 -0.13 -5.80 22.13
C GLN A 109 0.42 -4.43 21.73
N VAL A 110 -0.27 -3.67 20.87
CA VAL A 110 0.09 -2.29 20.55
C VAL A 110 0.11 -1.44 21.82
N ASP A 111 -0.98 -1.45 22.59
CA ASP A 111 -1.09 -0.66 23.84
C ASP A 111 -0.05 -1.11 24.87
N ARG A 112 0.18 -2.42 24.99
CA ARG A 112 1.18 -2.97 25.92
C ARG A 112 2.60 -2.54 25.57
N LEU A 113 2.98 -2.62 24.27
CA LEU A 113 4.29 -2.16 23.81
C LEU A 113 4.47 -0.66 23.98
N ALA A 114 3.47 0.14 23.60
CA ALA A 114 3.48 1.59 23.80
C ALA A 114 3.69 1.94 25.28
N GLY A 115 3.01 1.23 26.20
CA GLY A 115 3.17 1.41 27.65
C GLY A 115 4.55 1.01 28.19
N GLN A 116 5.25 0.09 27.55
CA GLN A 116 6.62 -0.34 27.94
C GLN A 116 7.72 0.53 27.35
N LEU A 117 7.44 1.24 26.25
CA LEU A 117 8.40 2.01 25.46
C LEU A 117 8.23 3.53 25.62
N THR A 118 7.62 3.97 26.72
CA THR A 118 7.34 5.40 27.01
C THR A 118 8.56 6.30 27.05
N ASP A 119 9.74 5.75 27.30
CA ASP A 119 11.00 6.47 27.34
C ASP A 119 11.61 6.72 25.95
N LEU A 120 10.99 6.17 24.89
CA LEU A 120 11.43 6.32 23.49
C LEU A 120 10.45 7.17 22.69
N ASP A 121 10.97 8.11 21.94
CA ASP A 121 10.21 8.73 20.84
C ASP A 121 10.25 7.80 19.62
N LEU A 122 9.33 6.83 19.61
CA LEU A 122 9.29 5.82 18.56
C LEU A 122 9.05 6.45 17.18
N VAL A 123 8.22 7.48 17.09
CA VAL A 123 7.93 8.16 15.82
C VAL A 123 9.19 8.80 15.26
N ALA A 124 9.94 9.51 16.08
CA ALA A 124 11.21 10.10 15.65
C ALA A 124 12.27 9.06 15.29
N LEU A 125 12.28 7.90 15.98
CA LEU A 125 13.25 6.83 15.75
C LEU A 125 12.93 5.99 14.51
N THR A 126 11.67 5.53 14.36
CA THR A 126 11.27 4.54 13.36
C THR A 126 10.51 5.13 12.18
N GLY A 127 10.17 6.42 12.23
CA GLY A 127 9.43 7.11 11.17
C GLY A 127 7.91 7.00 11.29
N SER A 128 7.38 6.10 12.14
CA SER A 128 5.94 5.86 12.27
C SER A 128 5.59 5.43 13.70
N ALA A 129 4.36 5.67 14.12
CA ALA A 129 3.85 5.13 15.37
C ALA A 129 3.63 3.62 15.27
N LEU A 130 3.74 2.90 16.40
CA LEU A 130 3.30 1.51 16.46
C LEU A 130 1.78 1.43 16.27
N THR A 131 1.36 0.57 15.35
CA THR A 131 -0.04 0.30 15.06
C THR A 131 -0.29 -1.21 15.01
N GLN A 132 -1.53 -1.63 14.82
CA GLN A 132 -1.86 -3.03 14.58
C GLN A 132 -1.17 -3.62 13.34
N GLN A 133 -0.75 -2.77 12.40
CA GLN A 133 -0.04 -3.19 11.20
C GLN A 133 1.44 -3.48 11.47
N SER A 134 2.04 -2.92 12.55
CA SER A 134 3.45 -3.11 12.85
C SER A 134 3.78 -4.57 13.20
N VAL A 135 4.99 -5.01 12.85
CA VAL A 135 5.45 -6.40 13.10
C VAL A 135 5.69 -6.63 14.59
N ALA A 136 6.24 -5.67 15.31
CA ALA A 136 6.58 -5.82 16.73
C ALA A 136 5.39 -6.27 17.61
N PRO A 137 4.18 -5.66 17.52
CA PRO A 137 2.99 -6.16 18.22
C PRO A 137 2.58 -7.57 17.78
N THR A 138 2.70 -7.90 16.50
CA THR A 138 2.37 -9.23 15.98
C THR A 138 3.31 -10.29 16.54
N ILE A 139 4.60 -10.02 16.64
CA ILE A 139 5.56 -10.95 17.26
C ILE A 139 5.28 -11.10 18.75
N ARG A 140 4.96 -10.01 19.45
CA ARG A 140 4.54 -10.09 20.87
C ARG A 140 3.32 -10.98 21.03
N TRP A 141 2.36 -10.91 20.09
CA TRP A 141 1.19 -11.81 20.09
C TRP A 141 1.61 -13.27 19.93
N PHE A 142 2.53 -13.61 18.99
CA PHE A 142 3.05 -14.97 18.82
C PHE A 142 3.74 -15.45 20.10
N HIS A 143 4.58 -14.61 20.70
CA HIS A 143 5.26 -14.94 21.95
C HIS A 143 4.28 -15.32 23.08
N GLU A 144 3.12 -14.65 23.15
CA GLU A 144 2.12 -14.85 24.19
C GLU A 144 1.14 -16.01 23.86
N ASN A 145 0.83 -16.27 22.59
CA ASN A 145 -0.28 -17.15 22.18
C ASN A 145 0.17 -18.39 21.40
N ARG A 146 1.29 -18.33 20.68
CA ARG A 146 1.85 -19.43 19.87
C ARG A 146 3.38 -19.46 19.95
N PRO A 147 3.95 -19.61 21.14
CA PRO A 147 5.40 -19.62 21.31
C PRO A 147 6.09 -20.78 20.57
N GLU A 148 5.39 -21.88 20.32
CA GLU A 148 5.87 -23.02 19.54
C GLU A 148 6.11 -22.67 18.07
N ASP A 149 5.23 -21.86 17.45
CA ASP A 149 5.39 -21.42 16.07
C ASP A 149 6.60 -20.48 15.96
N LEU A 150 6.76 -19.58 16.92
CA LEU A 150 7.90 -18.68 16.99
C LEU A 150 9.22 -19.43 17.22
N ALA A 151 9.20 -20.48 18.07
CA ALA A 151 10.36 -21.31 18.34
C ALA A 151 10.76 -22.20 17.14
N ALA A 152 9.83 -22.52 16.24
CA ALA A 152 10.08 -23.24 15.00
C ALA A 152 10.63 -22.33 13.87
N ALA A 153 10.57 -21.02 14.07
CA ALA A 153 11.03 -20.07 13.06
C ALA A 153 12.54 -19.93 13.08
N ARG A 154 13.14 -19.98 11.90
CA ARG A 154 14.54 -19.59 11.64
C ARG A 154 14.64 -18.14 11.20
N PHE A 155 13.60 -17.64 10.47
CA PHE A 155 13.51 -16.27 10.01
C PHE A 155 12.08 -15.72 10.13
N ILE A 156 11.99 -14.40 10.25
CA ILE A 156 10.74 -13.62 10.18
C ILE A 156 10.90 -12.61 9.06
N VAL A 157 10.04 -12.68 8.06
CA VAL A 157 10.16 -11.89 6.83
C VAL A 157 8.79 -11.41 6.32
N GLY A 158 8.81 -10.52 5.33
CA GLY A 158 7.63 -10.05 4.61
C GLY A 158 7.17 -10.99 3.49
N SER A 159 6.04 -10.64 2.86
CA SER A 159 5.44 -11.44 1.78
C SER A 159 6.34 -11.54 0.56
N TYR A 160 6.83 -10.41 0.08
CA TYR A 160 7.66 -10.31 -1.12
C TYR A 160 9.10 -10.77 -0.86
N ASP A 161 9.61 -10.63 0.37
CA ASP A 161 10.92 -11.15 0.77
C ASP A 161 10.91 -12.67 0.75
N TRP A 162 9.89 -13.30 1.39
CA TRP A 162 9.76 -14.76 1.40
C TRP A 162 9.63 -15.33 -0.02
N VAL A 163 8.83 -14.71 -0.88
CA VAL A 163 8.69 -15.17 -2.27
C VAL A 163 10.04 -15.11 -2.98
N LEU A 164 10.80 -14.02 -2.81
CA LEU A 164 12.12 -13.90 -3.44
C LEU A 164 13.10 -14.95 -2.91
N MET A 165 13.06 -15.23 -1.59
CA MET A 165 13.83 -16.33 -0.97
C MET A 165 13.41 -17.69 -1.53
N ALA A 166 12.11 -17.96 -1.69
CA ALA A 166 11.60 -19.21 -2.27
C ALA A 166 12.01 -19.39 -3.73
N LEU A 167 12.27 -18.30 -4.45
CA LEU A 167 12.83 -18.34 -5.82
C LEU A 167 14.35 -18.59 -5.84
N GLY A 168 15.06 -18.40 -4.72
CA GLY A 168 16.49 -18.67 -4.59
C GLY A 168 17.34 -17.51 -4.07
N ALA A 169 16.73 -16.48 -3.51
CA ALA A 169 17.46 -15.37 -2.87
C ALA A 169 17.99 -15.78 -1.49
N GLU A 170 19.07 -15.14 -1.07
CA GLU A 170 19.56 -15.20 0.30
C GLU A 170 18.54 -14.57 1.27
N PRO A 171 18.49 -15.00 2.54
CA PRO A 171 17.59 -14.43 3.55
C PRO A 171 17.80 -12.91 3.73
N HIS A 172 16.74 -12.15 3.59
CA HIS A 172 16.73 -10.69 3.74
C HIS A 172 15.34 -10.19 4.08
N VAL A 173 15.24 -8.95 4.54
CA VAL A 173 14.03 -8.12 4.56
C VAL A 173 14.29 -6.82 3.83
N GLU A 174 13.28 -6.32 3.15
CA GLU A 174 13.38 -5.05 2.43
C GLU A 174 13.22 -3.86 3.39
N LEU A 175 13.80 -2.72 3.06
CA LEU A 175 13.88 -1.53 3.91
C LEU A 175 12.51 -1.03 4.39
N ASN A 176 11.48 -1.00 3.54
CA ASN A 176 10.15 -0.55 3.96
C ASN A 176 9.46 -1.56 4.89
N TRP A 177 9.68 -2.85 4.68
CA TRP A 177 9.24 -3.83 5.69
C TRP A 177 9.91 -3.57 7.04
N ALA A 178 11.20 -3.25 7.05
CA ALA A 178 11.93 -2.91 8.27
C ALA A 178 11.37 -1.64 8.93
N LEU A 179 11.11 -0.57 8.17
CA LEU A 179 10.55 0.70 8.65
C LEU A 179 9.15 0.50 9.25
N GLU A 180 8.24 -0.17 8.52
CA GLU A 180 6.88 -0.39 8.97
C GLU A 180 6.76 -1.44 10.09
N SER A 181 7.81 -2.25 10.30
CA SER A 181 7.84 -3.26 11.36
C SER A 181 7.77 -2.65 12.76
N GLY A 182 8.23 -1.40 12.91
CA GLY A 182 8.46 -0.75 14.20
C GLY A 182 9.70 -1.28 14.95
N LEU A 183 10.48 -2.17 14.33
CA LEU A 183 11.67 -2.81 14.93
C LEU A 183 12.97 -2.06 14.62
N PHE A 184 12.98 -1.24 13.55
CA PHE A 184 14.18 -0.61 13.03
C PHE A 184 14.05 0.91 13.02
N THR A 185 15.19 1.58 13.13
CA THR A 185 15.27 3.03 12.93
C THR A 185 15.10 3.40 11.46
N ILE A 186 14.89 4.69 11.18
CA ILE A 186 14.85 5.25 9.81
C ILE A 186 16.13 4.88 9.01
N ALA A 187 17.25 4.68 9.68
CA ALA A 187 18.50 4.25 9.05
C ALA A 187 18.60 2.73 8.80
N GLY A 188 17.57 1.96 9.15
CA GLY A 188 17.57 0.49 9.04
C GLY A 188 18.34 -0.22 10.15
N GLU A 189 18.66 0.47 11.26
CA GLU A 189 19.36 -0.10 12.40
C GLU A 189 18.34 -0.67 13.41
N PRO A 190 18.57 -1.85 13.99
CA PRO A 190 17.67 -2.43 15.00
C PRO A 190 17.48 -1.51 16.21
N VAL A 191 16.27 -1.45 16.77
CA VAL A 191 15.97 -0.79 18.06
C VAL A 191 15.89 -1.86 19.15
N PRO A 192 16.96 -2.10 19.93
CA PRO A 192 17.05 -3.24 20.85
C PRO A 192 15.93 -3.27 21.90
N GLN A 193 15.45 -2.09 22.33
CA GLN A 193 14.38 -1.98 23.31
C GLN A 193 13.05 -2.50 22.75
N VAL A 194 12.77 -2.26 21.45
CA VAL A 194 11.55 -2.76 20.78
C VAL A 194 11.65 -4.26 20.58
N PHE A 195 12.80 -4.78 20.15
CA PHE A 195 13.04 -6.23 20.04
C PHE A 195 12.81 -6.92 21.40
N ALA A 196 13.38 -6.39 22.48
CA ALA A 196 13.21 -6.94 23.81
C ALA A 196 11.74 -6.89 24.27
N ALA A 197 11.04 -5.77 24.04
CA ALA A 197 9.63 -5.61 24.43
C ALA A 197 8.72 -6.55 23.61
N ALA A 198 9.02 -6.79 22.33
CA ALA A 198 8.31 -7.77 21.50
C ALA A 198 8.62 -9.23 21.89
N GLY A 199 9.68 -9.48 22.66
CA GLY A 199 10.17 -10.83 22.97
C GLY A 199 10.82 -11.50 21.76
N LEU A 200 11.47 -10.72 20.89
CA LEU A 200 12.06 -11.16 19.63
C LEU A 200 13.59 -11.19 19.76
N ASP A 201 14.17 -12.32 19.35
CA ASP A 201 15.60 -12.42 19.11
C ASP A 201 15.94 -11.73 17.78
N ALA A 202 16.89 -10.83 17.79
CA ALA A 202 17.29 -10.07 16.60
C ALA A 202 17.84 -11.00 15.49
N ASP A 203 18.41 -12.15 15.82
CA ASP A 203 18.93 -13.13 14.86
C ASP A 203 17.83 -13.80 14.01
N LEU A 204 16.56 -13.66 14.41
CA LEU A 204 15.41 -14.14 13.63
C LEU A 204 15.02 -13.21 12.48
N VAL A 205 15.47 -11.94 12.50
CA VAL A 205 15.22 -11.02 11.39
C VAL A 205 16.48 -10.94 10.53
N PRO A 206 16.42 -11.38 9.27
CA PRO A 206 17.60 -11.36 8.40
C PRO A 206 18.01 -9.91 8.05
N PRO A 207 19.20 -9.72 7.41
CA PRO A 207 19.71 -8.39 7.11
C PRO A 207 18.75 -7.53 6.26
N VAL A 208 18.64 -6.24 6.59
CA VAL A 208 17.88 -5.27 5.82
C VAL A 208 18.59 -4.97 4.49
N GLN A 209 17.84 -5.00 3.39
CA GLN A 209 18.34 -4.71 2.04
C GLN A 209 17.55 -3.55 1.41
N ALA A 210 18.25 -2.70 0.67
CA ALA A 210 17.62 -1.62 -0.07
C ALA A 210 16.99 -2.11 -1.39
N PRO A 211 15.93 -1.47 -1.90
CA PRO A 211 15.43 -1.70 -3.25
C PRO A 211 16.53 -1.62 -4.30
N GLY A 212 16.52 -2.52 -5.28
CA GLY A 212 17.54 -2.61 -6.33
C GLY A 212 18.77 -3.45 -5.97
N SER A 213 18.92 -3.89 -4.72
CA SER A 213 20.02 -4.77 -4.30
C SER A 213 19.89 -6.18 -4.92
N VAL A 214 20.99 -6.74 -5.41
CA VAL A 214 21.04 -8.13 -5.88
C VAL A 214 21.21 -9.03 -4.66
N VAL A 215 20.29 -9.99 -4.49
CA VAL A 215 20.25 -10.91 -3.31
C VAL A 215 20.33 -12.38 -3.68
N GLY A 216 20.59 -12.70 -4.93
CA GLY A 216 20.74 -14.08 -5.35
C GLY A 216 20.36 -14.31 -6.81
N SER A 217 20.01 -15.54 -7.11
CA SER A 217 19.59 -15.93 -8.45
C SER A 217 18.61 -17.09 -8.41
N VAL A 218 17.80 -17.22 -9.46
CA VAL A 218 16.82 -18.30 -9.62
C VAL A 218 17.52 -19.67 -9.47
N SER A 219 17.04 -20.47 -8.52
CA SER A 219 17.55 -21.81 -8.22
C SER A 219 17.24 -22.80 -9.35
N ALA A 220 17.99 -23.90 -9.42
CA ALA A 220 17.78 -24.93 -10.44
C ALA A 220 16.36 -25.53 -10.38
N SER A 221 15.83 -25.76 -9.18
CA SER A 221 14.47 -26.31 -9.00
C SER A 221 13.36 -25.34 -9.46
N ILE A 222 13.55 -24.04 -9.25
CA ILE A 222 12.62 -23.01 -9.73
C ILE A 222 12.75 -22.83 -11.23
N ALA A 223 13.97 -22.88 -11.78
CA ALA A 223 14.19 -22.82 -13.22
C ALA A 223 13.47 -23.96 -13.95
N GLU A 224 13.55 -25.19 -13.44
CA GLU A 224 12.83 -26.34 -13.99
C GLU A 224 11.30 -26.15 -13.97
N ARG A 225 10.77 -25.57 -12.89
CA ARG A 225 9.32 -25.34 -12.72
C ARG A 225 8.80 -24.17 -13.55
N THR A 226 9.59 -23.13 -13.75
CA THR A 226 9.13 -21.88 -14.41
C THR A 226 9.48 -21.82 -15.88
N GLY A 227 10.51 -22.55 -16.32
CA GLY A 227 11.12 -22.40 -17.63
C GLY A 227 12.14 -21.25 -17.71
N LEU A 228 12.39 -20.55 -16.62
CA LEU A 228 13.45 -19.54 -16.54
C LEU A 228 14.84 -20.19 -16.58
N ARG A 229 15.83 -19.37 -16.86
CA ARG A 229 17.23 -19.81 -16.79
C ARG A 229 17.69 -19.85 -15.33
N THR A 230 18.37 -20.95 -14.93
CA THR A 230 19.13 -20.98 -13.68
C THR A 230 20.13 -19.83 -13.68
N GLY A 231 20.20 -19.08 -12.59
CA GLY A 231 21.09 -17.94 -12.47
C GLY A 231 20.50 -16.61 -12.96
N THR A 232 19.21 -16.55 -13.39
CA THR A 232 18.51 -15.27 -13.58
C THR A 232 18.54 -14.50 -12.26
N THR A 233 18.95 -13.23 -12.29
CA THR A 233 19.22 -12.44 -11.09
C THR A 233 17.94 -12.15 -10.28
N LEU A 234 18.04 -12.24 -8.95
CA LEU A 234 16.98 -11.84 -8.03
C LEU A 234 17.35 -10.51 -7.37
N VAL A 235 16.45 -9.55 -7.49
CA VAL A 235 16.63 -8.17 -7.05
C VAL A 235 15.56 -7.81 -6.02
N VAL A 236 15.96 -7.15 -4.94
CA VAL A 236 15.04 -6.64 -3.92
C VAL A 236 14.12 -5.59 -4.55
N GLY A 237 12.83 -5.80 -4.46
CA GLY A 237 11.82 -4.86 -4.91
C GLY A 237 11.36 -3.94 -3.80
N GLY A 238 10.11 -4.07 -3.31
CA GLY A 238 9.63 -3.26 -2.20
C GLY A 238 8.12 -3.32 -1.96
N ALA A 239 7.66 -2.50 -1.03
CA ALA A 239 6.27 -2.37 -0.64
C ALA A 239 5.36 -1.99 -1.81
N ASP A 240 4.15 -2.55 -1.86
CA ASP A 240 3.22 -2.41 -3.00
C ASP A 240 2.78 -0.96 -3.26
N HIS A 241 2.49 -0.18 -2.21
CA HIS A 241 2.08 1.22 -2.33
C HIS A 241 3.27 2.10 -2.76
N VAL A 242 4.49 1.82 -2.26
CA VAL A 242 5.72 2.50 -2.65
C VAL A 242 6.03 2.25 -4.13
N LEU A 243 6.00 0.99 -4.56
CA LEU A 243 6.27 0.64 -5.95
C LEU A 243 5.16 1.10 -6.91
N SER A 244 3.91 1.15 -6.43
CA SER A 244 2.82 1.78 -7.19
C SER A 244 3.04 3.27 -7.39
N ALA A 245 3.53 3.98 -6.37
CA ALA A 245 3.85 5.42 -6.47
C ALA A 245 5.02 5.66 -7.42
N PHE A 246 6.08 4.86 -7.31
CA PHE A 246 7.22 4.92 -8.23
C PHE A 246 6.79 4.67 -9.68
N ALA A 247 6.01 3.63 -9.96
CA ALA A 247 5.46 3.32 -11.27
C ALA A 247 4.39 4.33 -11.75
N ALA A 248 3.90 5.21 -10.90
CA ALA A 248 3.03 6.33 -11.24
C ALA A 248 3.78 7.65 -11.47
N GLY A 249 5.11 7.64 -11.42
CA GLY A 249 5.97 8.80 -11.69
C GLY A 249 6.13 9.75 -10.50
N VAL A 250 5.90 9.27 -9.28
CA VAL A 250 6.26 10.00 -8.07
C VAL A 250 7.76 9.82 -7.87
N GLU A 251 8.54 10.77 -8.34
CA GLU A 251 9.99 10.67 -8.36
C GLU A 251 10.68 11.89 -7.76
N LYS A 252 10.29 13.09 -8.17
CA LYS A 252 10.93 14.34 -7.74
C LYS A 252 10.33 14.82 -6.42
N HIS A 253 11.14 15.53 -5.64
CA HIS A 253 10.64 16.19 -4.44
C HIS A 253 9.36 16.98 -4.73
N GLY A 254 8.32 16.73 -3.93
CA GLY A 254 7.01 17.32 -4.10
C GLY A 254 6.07 16.60 -5.09
N ASP A 255 6.55 15.68 -5.94
CA ASP A 255 5.64 14.82 -6.72
C ASP A 255 4.82 13.95 -5.75
N TRP A 256 3.53 13.80 -6.01
CA TRP A 256 2.65 13.03 -5.14
C TRP A 256 1.60 12.23 -5.88
N LEU A 257 1.04 11.24 -5.20
CA LEU A 257 0.07 10.30 -5.74
C LEU A 257 -1.20 10.28 -4.87
N VAL A 258 -2.34 10.26 -5.53
CA VAL A 258 -3.63 9.83 -4.97
C VAL A 258 -3.99 8.48 -5.59
N LYS A 259 -4.06 7.42 -4.77
CA LYS A 259 -4.38 6.05 -5.21
C LYS A 259 -5.78 5.68 -4.75
N LEU A 260 -6.71 5.56 -5.69
CA LEU A 260 -8.13 5.28 -5.45
C LEU A 260 -8.41 3.77 -5.50
N GLY A 261 -7.96 3.06 -4.45
CA GLY A 261 -8.19 1.63 -4.24
C GLY A 261 -9.44 1.33 -3.39
N GLY A 262 -9.50 0.15 -2.78
CA GLY A 262 -10.49 -0.17 -1.75
C GLY A 262 -10.31 0.70 -0.51
N ALA A 263 -9.08 0.78 -0.01
CA ALA A 263 -8.54 1.85 0.83
C ALA A 263 -8.05 3.00 -0.06
N GLY A 264 -7.67 4.12 0.53
CA GLY A 264 -7.14 5.27 -0.20
C GLY A 264 -5.73 5.59 0.28
N ASP A 265 -4.74 5.59 -0.62
CA ASP A 265 -3.36 5.92 -0.27
C ASP A 265 -2.96 7.25 -0.89
N ILE A 266 -2.18 8.03 -0.14
CA ILE A 266 -1.58 9.28 -0.59
C ILE A 266 -0.11 9.29 -0.20
N LEU A 267 0.78 9.53 -1.16
CA LEU A 267 2.22 9.51 -0.94
C LEU A 267 2.85 10.74 -1.60
N VAL A 268 3.86 11.31 -0.97
CA VAL A 268 4.62 12.44 -1.53
C VAL A 268 6.10 12.15 -1.48
N ALA A 269 6.82 12.41 -2.58
CA ALA A 269 8.27 12.27 -2.61
C ALA A 269 8.96 13.43 -1.86
N SER A 270 9.95 13.09 -1.02
CA SER A 270 10.76 14.03 -0.26
C SER A 270 12.24 13.68 -0.34
N ASP A 271 13.11 14.70 -0.38
CA ASP A 271 14.56 14.50 -0.33
C ASP A 271 15.09 14.32 1.11
N THR A 272 14.20 14.41 2.11
CA THR A 272 14.54 14.22 3.53
C THR A 272 13.49 13.37 4.23
N PRO A 273 13.84 12.59 5.27
CA PRO A 273 12.89 11.81 6.05
C PRO A 273 12.10 12.73 6.98
N ILE A 274 10.98 13.25 6.49
CA ILE A 274 10.09 14.10 7.28
C ILE A 274 9.12 13.20 8.04
N VAL A 275 9.15 13.28 9.36
CA VAL A 275 8.37 12.43 10.27
C VAL A 275 7.27 13.24 10.96
N ASP A 276 6.07 12.70 10.99
CA ASP A 276 4.93 13.26 11.74
C ASP A 276 4.06 12.12 12.28
N GLN A 277 3.65 12.21 13.53
CA GLN A 277 2.83 11.18 14.19
C GLN A 277 1.47 10.91 13.51
N ARG A 278 1.02 11.81 12.63
CA ARG A 278 -0.23 11.69 11.87
C ARG A 278 -0.08 10.86 10.60
N LEU A 279 1.16 10.54 10.18
CA LEU A 279 1.49 9.89 8.91
C LEU A 279 2.39 8.68 9.12
N TYR A 280 2.73 8.03 8.02
CA TYR A 280 3.73 6.98 7.92
C TYR A 280 4.91 7.50 7.09
N LEU A 281 6.09 6.92 7.29
CA LEU A 281 7.27 7.23 6.51
C LEU A 281 7.80 5.95 5.87
N ASP A 282 7.94 5.97 4.55
CA ASP A 282 8.62 4.95 3.78
C ASP A 282 9.86 5.51 3.06
N ALA A 283 10.76 4.60 2.70
CA ALA A 283 11.86 4.89 1.81
C ALA A 283 11.40 4.78 0.34
N HIS A 284 11.75 5.77 -0.46
CA HIS A 284 11.56 5.71 -1.90
C HIS A 284 12.57 4.72 -2.52
N PRO A 285 12.23 4.01 -3.64
CA PRO A 285 13.17 3.12 -4.31
C PRO A 285 14.46 3.83 -4.76
N VAL A 286 14.35 5.09 -5.18
CA VAL A 286 15.51 5.93 -5.51
C VAL A 286 16.29 6.25 -4.25
N PRO A 287 17.58 5.90 -4.15
CA PRO A 287 18.38 6.11 -2.95
C PRO A 287 18.38 7.56 -2.46
N GLY A 288 18.26 7.75 -1.15
CA GLY A 288 18.28 9.07 -0.51
C GLY A 288 16.96 9.84 -0.59
N ARG A 289 15.89 9.24 -1.14
CA ARG A 289 14.55 9.81 -1.15
C ARG A 289 13.61 9.07 -0.23
N TRP A 290 12.53 9.74 0.15
CA TRP A 290 11.56 9.28 1.13
C TRP A 290 10.14 9.49 0.62
N LEU A 291 9.19 8.79 1.22
CA LEU A 291 7.77 8.87 0.92
C LEU A 291 6.97 9.04 2.22
N PRO A 292 6.88 10.26 2.80
CA PRO A 292 5.81 10.54 3.76
C PRO A 292 4.47 10.20 3.11
N ASN A 293 3.65 9.42 3.84
CA ASN A 293 2.43 8.91 3.26
C ASN A 293 1.30 8.77 4.26
N GLY A 294 0.09 8.62 3.74
CA GLY A 294 -1.11 8.38 4.50
C GLY A 294 -2.01 7.36 3.85
N CYS A 295 -2.81 6.70 4.66
CA CYS A 295 -3.77 5.70 4.22
C CYS A 295 -5.12 5.92 4.89
N MET A 296 -6.17 6.08 4.10
CA MET A 296 -7.56 6.09 4.55
C MET A 296 -8.07 4.66 4.70
N ALA A 297 -8.81 4.37 5.76
CA ALA A 297 -9.40 3.05 5.98
C ALA A 297 -10.41 2.64 4.90
N THR A 298 -11.13 3.62 4.33
CA THR A 298 -12.14 3.41 3.28
C THR A 298 -11.96 4.39 2.12
N SER A 299 -12.12 3.87 0.91
CA SER A 299 -12.20 4.64 -0.34
C SER A 299 -13.19 3.91 -1.27
N GLY A 300 -12.75 3.19 -2.28
CA GLY A 300 -13.61 2.40 -3.16
C GLY A 300 -14.45 1.35 -2.43
N SER A 301 -14.03 0.87 -1.27
CA SER A 301 -14.82 -0.03 -0.42
C SER A 301 -16.12 0.64 0.06
N LEU A 302 -16.07 1.92 0.42
CA LEU A 302 -17.27 2.69 0.80
C LEU A 302 -18.22 2.86 -0.40
N ILE A 303 -17.68 3.10 -1.59
CA ILE A 303 -18.48 3.15 -2.82
C ILE A 303 -19.19 1.81 -3.06
N ARG A 304 -18.50 0.68 -2.89
CA ARG A 304 -19.07 -0.66 -3.03
C ARG A 304 -20.14 -0.95 -1.98
N TRP A 305 -19.91 -0.54 -0.74
CA TRP A 305 -20.92 -0.64 0.31
C TRP A 305 -22.18 0.14 -0.08
N TYR A 306 -22.02 1.39 -0.53
CA TYR A 306 -23.17 2.21 -0.95
C TYR A 306 -23.90 1.60 -2.14
N GLN A 307 -23.17 1.13 -3.16
CA GLN A 307 -23.73 0.43 -4.31
C GLN A 307 -24.59 -0.77 -3.89
N GLY A 308 -24.09 -1.57 -2.97
CA GLY A 308 -24.85 -2.72 -2.42
C GLY A 308 -26.11 -2.30 -1.67
N LEU A 309 -26.03 -1.22 -0.90
CA LEU A 309 -27.18 -0.70 -0.12
C LEU A 309 -28.35 -0.28 -1.01
N ILE A 310 -28.08 0.29 -2.18
CA ILE A 310 -29.12 0.79 -3.11
C ILE A 310 -29.56 -0.22 -4.18
N GLY A 311 -29.21 -1.52 -4.01
CA GLY A 311 -29.65 -2.60 -4.90
C GLY A 311 -28.72 -2.94 -6.06
N GLY A 312 -27.45 -2.49 -6.04
CA GLY A 312 -26.42 -2.92 -6.98
C GLY A 312 -26.41 -2.21 -8.33
N GLU A 313 -26.95 -0.99 -8.41
CA GLU A 313 -26.87 -0.15 -9.63
C GLU A 313 -25.43 -0.03 -10.12
N SER A 314 -25.24 0.11 -11.44
CA SER A 314 -23.89 0.26 -12.00
C SER A 314 -23.25 1.58 -11.56
N LEU A 315 -21.93 1.56 -11.28
CA LEU A 315 -21.20 2.78 -10.89
C LEU A 315 -21.24 3.84 -12.00
N ALA A 316 -21.24 3.41 -13.27
CA ALA A 316 -21.36 4.35 -14.38
C ALA A 316 -22.69 5.09 -14.38
N GLN A 317 -23.79 4.40 -14.04
CA GLN A 317 -25.11 5.03 -13.94
C GLN A 317 -25.18 6.00 -12.74
N LEU A 318 -24.61 5.60 -11.60
CA LEU A 318 -24.51 6.45 -10.42
C LEU A 318 -23.68 7.71 -10.67
N ASP A 319 -22.57 7.59 -11.41
CA ASP A 319 -21.74 8.72 -11.82
C ASP A 319 -22.54 9.72 -12.68
N ILE A 320 -23.34 9.21 -13.64
CA ILE A 320 -24.21 10.05 -14.49
C ILE A 320 -25.23 10.81 -13.62
N GLU A 321 -25.96 10.09 -12.76
CA GLU A 321 -26.97 10.69 -11.88
C GLU A 321 -26.34 11.75 -10.94
N ALA A 322 -25.20 11.44 -10.33
CA ALA A 322 -24.52 12.32 -9.39
C ALA A 322 -23.87 13.55 -10.05
N THR A 323 -23.68 13.54 -11.37
CA THR A 323 -23.18 14.73 -12.09
C THR A 323 -24.18 15.89 -11.99
N GLU A 324 -25.48 15.62 -11.92
CA GLU A 324 -26.54 16.62 -11.80
C GLU A 324 -26.77 17.07 -10.35
N SER A 325 -26.24 16.36 -9.36
CA SER A 325 -26.35 16.71 -7.94
C SER A 325 -25.50 17.94 -7.60
N ARG A 326 -25.97 18.73 -6.65
CA ARG A 326 -25.22 19.90 -6.17
C ARG A 326 -24.00 19.51 -5.38
N PRO A 327 -22.83 20.15 -5.58
CA PRO A 327 -21.66 19.94 -4.75
C PRO A 327 -21.94 20.22 -3.27
N ALA A 328 -21.52 19.31 -2.40
CA ALA A 328 -21.54 19.44 -0.93
C ALA A 328 -22.94 19.74 -0.32
N GLU A 329 -24.03 19.33 -0.97
CA GLU A 329 -25.39 19.48 -0.41
C GLU A 329 -25.62 18.58 0.79
N VAL A 330 -25.02 17.37 0.77
CA VAL A 330 -25.00 16.41 1.88
C VAL A 330 -23.55 16.17 2.26
N LEU A 331 -23.23 16.21 3.54
CA LEU A 331 -21.89 15.84 4.03
C LEU A 331 -21.89 14.39 4.47
N CYS A 332 -20.85 13.66 4.07
CA CYS A 332 -20.57 12.31 4.53
C CYS A 332 -19.22 12.25 5.26
N LEU A 333 -19.17 11.57 6.40
CA LEU A 333 -17.91 11.19 7.06
C LEU A 333 -17.56 9.75 6.64
N PRO A 334 -16.41 9.49 6.00
CA PRO A 334 -16.12 8.20 5.38
C PRO A 334 -15.62 7.12 6.37
N TYR A 335 -15.82 7.27 7.67
CA TYR A 335 -15.21 6.50 8.74
C TYR A 335 -15.92 5.15 9.00
N PHE A 336 -16.29 4.42 7.95
CA PHE A 336 -17.08 3.18 8.05
C PHE A 336 -16.28 2.00 8.65
N LEU A 337 -14.95 2.06 8.62
CA LEU A 337 -14.03 1.12 9.26
C LEU A 337 -13.17 1.78 10.35
N GLY A 338 -13.66 2.89 10.94
CA GLY A 338 -12.80 3.80 11.67
C GLY A 338 -11.96 4.62 10.69
N GLU A 339 -10.90 5.27 11.18
CA GLU A 339 -9.95 5.94 10.31
C GLU A 339 -8.50 5.62 10.73
N LYS A 340 -7.65 5.48 9.71
CA LYS A 340 -6.21 5.39 9.84
C LYS A 340 -5.61 6.81 9.91
N SER A 341 -4.55 7.10 9.15
CA SER A 341 -4.02 8.45 9.07
C SER A 341 -5.06 9.45 8.52
N PRO A 342 -5.02 10.71 8.87
CA PRO A 342 -4.16 11.30 9.89
C PRO A 342 -4.76 11.27 11.30
N LEU A 343 -5.89 10.59 11.50
CA LEU A 343 -6.66 10.59 12.77
C LEU A 343 -6.27 9.45 13.71
N HIS A 344 -5.86 8.30 13.17
CA HIS A 344 -5.55 7.07 13.92
C HIS A 344 -6.62 6.68 14.94
N ASP A 345 -7.90 6.76 14.52
CA ASP A 345 -9.05 6.54 15.40
C ASP A 345 -9.96 5.42 14.86
N PRO A 346 -9.80 4.18 15.35
CA PRO A 346 -10.58 3.02 14.90
C PRO A 346 -12.03 3.05 15.39
N ASP A 347 -12.37 3.95 16.31
CA ASP A 347 -13.70 4.06 16.91
C ASP A 347 -14.61 5.07 16.20
N LEU A 348 -14.10 5.79 15.21
CA LEU A 348 -14.93 6.64 14.36
C LEU A 348 -15.94 5.80 13.56
N ARG A 349 -17.08 6.39 13.21
CA ARG A 349 -18.15 5.76 12.43
C ARG A 349 -18.63 6.66 11.31
N GLY A 350 -19.05 6.05 10.20
CA GLY A 350 -19.62 6.74 9.05
C GLY A 350 -20.89 7.52 9.43
N THR A 351 -21.07 8.67 8.81
CA THR A 351 -22.20 9.57 9.12
C THR A 351 -22.60 10.33 7.86
N PHE A 352 -23.91 10.52 7.67
CA PHE A 352 -24.46 11.46 6.71
C PHE A 352 -25.16 12.61 7.47
N ALA A 353 -24.93 13.83 7.04
CA ALA A 353 -25.51 15.05 7.65
C ALA A 353 -26.05 16.00 6.58
N GLY A 354 -27.06 16.79 6.96
CA GLY A 354 -27.70 17.78 6.05
C GLY A 354 -28.85 17.20 5.21
N LEU A 355 -29.31 15.98 5.46
CA LEU A 355 -30.38 15.33 4.70
C LEU A 355 -31.73 16.04 4.86
N HIS A 356 -32.44 16.18 3.77
CA HIS A 356 -33.82 16.62 3.71
C HIS A 356 -34.67 15.76 2.74
N LEU A 357 -35.98 15.90 2.74
CA LEU A 357 -36.88 15.02 1.98
C LEU A 357 -36.71 15.09 0.45
N GLY A 358 -36.03 16.09 -0.07
CA GLY A 358 -35.75 16.24 -1.51
C GLY A 358 -34.48 15.51 -1.96
N ASN A 359 -33.63 15.01 -1.05
CA ASN A 359 -32.41 14.33 -1.43
C ASN A 359 -32.71 12.96 -2.06
N THR A 360 -31.90 12.62 -3.03
CA THR A 360 -31.98 11.41 -3.84
C THR A 360 -30.78 10.49 -3.56
N ARG A 361 -30.81 9.29 -4.13
CA ARG A 361 -29.67 8.39 -4.07
C ARG A 361 -28.41 9.00 -4.74
N ALA A 362 -28.60 9.84 -5.75
CA ALA A 362 -27.50 10.51 -6.43
C ALA A 362 -26.77 11.50 -5.52
N ASP A 363 -27.50 12.25 -4.70
CA ASP A 363 -26.93 13.22 -3.74
C ASP A 363 -26.10 12.48 -2.67
N LEU A 364 -26.61 11.37 -2.15
CA LEU A 364 -25.87 10.57 -1.19
C LEU A 364 -24.64 9.92 -1.83
N TYR A 365 -24.74 9.41 -3.07
CA TYR A 365 -23.60 8.85 -3.78
C TYR A 365 -22.51 9.91 -4.00
N ARG A 366 -22.92 11.12 -4.45
CA ARG A 366 -21.99 12.24 -4.60
C ARG A 366 -21.30 12.59 -3.29
N SER A 367 -22.04 12.65 -2.18
CA SER A 367 -21.45 12.94 -0.87
C SER A 367 -20.43 11.88 -0.41
N VAL A 368 -20.58 10.62 -0.82
CA VAL A 368 -19.58 9.56 -0.60
C VAL A 368 -18.31 9.85 -1.39
N LEU A 369 -18.43 10.23 -2.67
CA LEU A 369 -17.27 10.58 -3.51
C LEU A 369 -16.50 11.79 -2.94
N GLU A 370 -17.23 12.81 -2.50
CA GLU A 370 -16.72 14.03 -1.91
C GLU A 370 -16.05 13.79 -0.55
N ALA A 371 -16.64 12.93 0.29
CA ALA A 371 -16.10 12.58 1.60
C ALA A 371 -14.70 11.96 1.50
N ILE A 372 -14.49 11.09 0.51
CA ILE A 372 -13.20 10.47 0.27
C ILE A 372 -12.18 11.54 -0.20
N ALA A 373 -12.60 12.45 -1.07
CA ALA A 373 -11.75 13.55 -1.51
C ALA A 373 -11.40 14.52 -0.34
N PHE A 374 -12.33 14.78 0.58
CA PHE A 374 -12.05 15.55 1.81
C PHE A 374 -11.07 14.85 2.73
N GLY A 375 -11.13 13.51 2.83
CA GLY A 375 -10.12 12.73 3.56
C GLY A 375 -8.72 12.91 2.97
N PHE A 376 -8.57 12.89 1.65
CA PHE A 376 -7.29 13.20 0.99
C PHE A 376 -6.86 14.65 1.21
N ARG A 377 -7.78 15.60 1.18
CA ARG A 377 -7.48 17.01 1.49
C ARG A 377 -6.93 17.15 2.91
N HIS A 378 -7.44 16.40 3.87
CA HIS A 378 -6.91 16.38 5.24
C HIS A 378 -5.43 15.96 5.27
N HIS A 379 -5.04 14.93 4.51
CA HIS A 379 -3.63 14.55 4.39
C HIS A 379 -2.79 15.63 3.70
N VAL A 380 -3.33 16.26 2.64
CA VAL A 380 -2.65 17.38 1.96
C VAL A 380 -2.36 18.53 2.92
N GLU A 381 -3.28 18.83 3.86
CA GLU A 381 -3.03 19.83 4.90
C GLU A 381 -1.86 19.39 5.81
N VAL A 382 -1.83 18.11 6.21
CA VAL A 382 -0.72 17.59 7.02
C VAL A 382 0.61 17.73 6.29
N PHE A 383 0.68 17.39 5.00
CA PHE A 383 1.90 17.59 4.21
C PHE A 383 2.35 19.06 4.18
N ARG A 384 1.41 20.01 4.04
CA ARG A 384 1.69 21.45 4.08
C ARG A 384 2.16 21.90 5.45
N ASP A 385 1.54 21.39 6.53
CA ASP A 385 1.98 21.67 7.92
C ASP A 385 3.42 21.20 8.17
N MET A 386 3.83 20.09 7.51
CA MET A 386 5.19 19.58 7.57
C MET A 386 6.18 20.36 6.70
N GLY A 387 5.72 21.40 5.98
CA GLY A 387 6.53 22.23 5.11
C GLY A 387 6.87 21.59 3.75
N ILE A 388 6.13 20.56 3.33
CA ILE A 388 6.33 19.95 2.02
C ILE A 388 5.66 20.79 0.95
N GLU A 389 6.45 21.28 -0.01
CA GLU A 389 5.93 21.92 -1.21
C GLU A 389 5.41 20.87 -2.18
N LEU A 390 4.07 20.86 -2.38
CA LEU A 390 3.41 19.90 -3.26
C LEU A 390 3.52 20.34 -4.73
N GLY A 391 4.09 19.47 -5.54
CA GLY A 391 4.26 19.65 -6.97
C GLY A 391 3.18 18.91 -7.78
N ARG A 392 3.61 18.16 -8.81
CA ARG A 392 2.72 17.41 -9.70
C ARG A 392 2.04 16.26 -8.96
N VAL A 393 0.71 16.13 -9.15
CA VAL A 393 -0.07 15.02 -8.62
C VAL A 393 -0.48 14.03 -9.70
N SER A 394 -0.21 12.76 -9.46
CA SER A 394 -0.74 11.64 -10.24
C SER A 394 -1.96 11.03 -9.54
N ILE A 395 -2.93 10.51 -10.32
CA ILE A 395 -4.09 9.79 -9.79
C ILE A 395 -4.23 8.43 -10.48
N THR A 396 -4.44 7.36 -9.72
CA THR A 396 -4.39 6.00 -10.24
C THR A 396 -5.38 5.04 -9.59
N ASN A 397 -5.36 3.78 -10.00
CA ASN A 397 -6.22 2.66 -9.60
C ASN A 397 -7.65 2.73 -10.15
N GLY A 398 -8.48 1.78 -9.68
CA GLY A 398 -9.83 1.54 -10.21
C GLY A 398 -10.74 2.76 -10.17
N GLY A 399 -10.65 3.57 -9.12
CA GLY A 399 -11.43 4.80 -8.96
C GLY A 399 -11.08 5.89 -9.97
N SER A 400 -9.84 5.93 -10.45
CA SER A 400 -9.41 6.91 -11.46
C SER A 400 -10.05 6.70 -12.85
N LYS A 401 -10.81 5.62 -13.03
CA LYS A 401 -11.62 5.41 -14.25
C LYS A 401 -12.88 6.27 -14.26
N SER A 402 -13.42 6.68 -13.10
CA SER A 402 -14.55 7.59 -13.01
C SER A 402 -14.12 9.02 -13.35
N THR A 403 -14.73 9.60 -14.39
CA THR A 403 -14.48 11.00 -14.76
C THR A 403 -15.00 11.95 -13.69
N LEU A 404 -16.19 11.66 -13.14
CA LEU A 404 -16.78 12.46 -12.07
C LEU A 404 -15.88 12.47 -10.83
N TRP A 405 -15.41 11.31 -10.40
CA TRP A 405 -14.64 11.22 -9.16
C TRP A 405 -13.25 11.88 -9.28
N LYS A 406 -12.58 11.75 -10.42
CA LYS A 406 -11.36 12.53 -10.70
C LYS A 406 -11.60 14.04 -10.66
N GLN A 407 -12.70 14.49 -11.24
CA GLN A 407 -13.06 15.90 -11.26
C GLN A 407 -13.32 16.42 -9.83
N ILE A 408 -14.07 15.67 -9.01
CA ILE A 408 -14.30 15.99 -7.60
C ILE A 408 -12.97 16.09 -6.84
N HIS A 409 -12.03 15.15 -7.04
CA HIS A 409 -10.71 15.21 -6.40
C HIS A 409 -9.94 16.48 -6.81
N SER A 410 -9.90 16.78 -8.09
CA SER A 410 -9.23 17.98 -8.60
C SER A 410 -9.82 19.26 -7.98
N GLU A 411 -11.15 19.35 -7.89
CA GLU A 411 -11.87 20.49 -7.33
C GLU A 411 -11.71 20.61 -5.81
N VAL A 412 -11.79 19.49 -5.06
CA VAL A 412 -11.61 19.46 -3.59
C VAL A 412 -10.17 19.76 -3.19
N LEU A 413 -9.20 19.28 -3.95
CA LEU A 413 -7.77 19.50 -3.69
C LEU A 413 -7.27 20.84 -4.27
N GLY A 414 -8.06 21.47 -5.14
CA GLY A 414 -7.72 22.74 -5.78
C GLY A 414 -6.50 22.65 -6.70
N THR A 415 -6.26 21.49 -7.32
CA THR A 415 -5.07 21.26 -8.13
C THR A 415 -5.37 20.44 -9.39
N GLU A 416 -4.58 20.69 -10.44
CA GLU A 416 -4.58 19.89 -11.65
C GLU A 416 -4.02 18.48 -11.34
N MET A 417 -4.71 17.43 -11.80
CA MET A 417 -4.35 16.04 -11.55
C MET A 417 -4.13 15.26 -12.84
N PHE A 418 -3.11 14.41 -12.87
CA PHE A 418 -2.73 13.62 -14.03
C PHE A 418 -3.09 12.15 -13.84
N PRO A 419 -4.11 11.62 -14.57
CA PRO A 419 -4.40 10.19 -14.55
C PRO A 419 -3.23 9.39 -15.12
N VAL A 420 -2.83 8.32 -14.44
CA VAL A 420 -1.84 7.38 -14.97
C VAL A 420 -2.56 6.38 -15.89
N VAL A 421 -2.11 6.28 -17.15
CA VAL A 421 -2.70 5.42 -18.16
C VAL A 421 -2.03 4.05 -18.14
N ASP A 422 -2.83 2.99 -18.31
CA ASP A 422 -2.35 1.60 -18.38
C ASP A 422 -1.39 1.19 -17.25
N HIS A 423 -1.69 1.65 -16.04
CA HIS A 423 -0.87 1.42 -14.88
C HIS A 423 -1.14 0.04 -14.25
N PRO A 424 -0.22 -0.92 -14.37
CA PRO A 424 -0.40 -2.24 -13.78
C PRO A 424 -0.15 -2.29 -12.27
N GLY A 425 0.26 -1.18 -11.66
CA GLY A 425 0.55 -1.08 -10.24
C GLY A 425 2.00 -1.45 -9.90
N ALA A 426 2.18 -2.02 -8.71
CA ALA A 426 3.48 -2.31 -8.14
C ALA A 426 4.31 -3.32 -8.95
N SER A 427 3.67 -4.21 -9.72
CA SER A 427 4.39 -5.15 -10.59
C SER A 427 5.25 -4.45 -11.67
N LEU A 428 4.80 -3.29 -12.21
CA LEU A 428 5.65 -2.47 -13.08
C LEU A 428 6.81 -1.87 -12.29
N GLY A 429 6.54 -1.33 -11.09
CA GLY A 429 7.61 -0.79 -10.22
C GLY A 429 8.67 -1.82 -9.93
N ALA A 430 8.28 -3.07 -9.61
CA ALA A 430 9.20 -4.17 -9.38
C ALA A 430 10.05 -4.49 -10.64
N ALA A 431 9.42 -4.55 -11.82
CA ALA A 431 10.14 -4.80 -13.08
C ALA A 431 11.17 -3.69 -13.41
N LEU A 432 10.80 -2.43 -13.17
CA LEU A 432 11.69 -1.28 -13.34
C LEU A 432 12.89 -1.34 -12.37
N ILE A 433 12.64 -1.65 -11.09
CA ILE A 433 13.70 -1.83 -10.09
C ILE A 433 14.64 -2.98 -10.49
N ALA A 434 14.09 -4.10 -10.97
CA ALA A 434 14.88 -5.21 -11.47
C ALA A 434 15.80 -4.76 -12.61
N ALA A 435 15.30 -3.94 -13.53
CA ALA A 435 16.08 -3.43 -14.66
C ALA A 435 17.21 -2.47 -14.24
N VAL A 436 16.94 -1.59 -13.27
CA VAL A 436 17.96 -0.71 -12.69
C VAL A 436 18.98 -1.53 -11.90
N GLY A 437 18.54 -2.48 -11.07
CA GLY A 437 19.41 -3.30 -10.22
C GLY A 437 20.45 -4.13 -10.98
N ILE A 438 20.17 -4.51 -12.24
CA ILE A 438 21.13 -5.21 -13.11
C ILE A 438 21.80 -4.30 -14.14
N GLY A 439 21.57 -2.97 -14.10
CA GLY A 439 22.14 -2.01 -15.03
C GLY A 439 21.59 -2.11 -16.47
N SER A 440 20.39 -2.68 -16.67
CA SER A 440 19.70 -2.68 -17.97
C SER A 440 18.99 -1.35 -18.24
N LEU A 441 18.71 -0.58 -17.20
CA LEU A 441 18.46 0.85 -17.21
C LEU A 441 19.64 1.51 -16.49
N ASP A 442 20.21 2.56 -17.09
CA ASP A 442 21.44 3.17 -16.59
C ASP A 442 21.19 4.01 -15.31
N ASP A 443 20.02 4.61 -15.21
CA ASP A 443 19.65 5.51 -14.11
C ASP A 443 18.18 5.32 -13.69
N TRP A 444 17.86 5.66 -12.44
CA TRP A 444 16.50 5.65 -11.94
C TRP A 444 15.55 6.55 -12.73
N SER A 445 16.02 7.67 -13.24
CA SER A 445 15.25 8.61 -14.07
C SER A 445 14.84 8.04 -15.44
N ASP A 446 15.52 6.99 -15.92
CA ASP A 446 15.14 6.31 -17.17
C ASP A 446 13.78 5.64 -17.08
N THR A 447 13.31 5.33 -15.85
CA THR A 447 12.01 4.70 -15.63
C THR A 447 10.84 5.59 -16.03
N ALA A 448 11.01 6.91 -15.99
CA ALA A 448 9.97 7.89 -16.32
C ALA A 448 9.43 7.74 -17.77
N ARG A 449 10.25 7.24 -18.71
CA ARG A 449 9.82 7.03 -20.11
C ARG A 449 8.76 5.94 -20.29
N PHE A 450 8.57 5.09 -19.30
CA PHE A 450 7.57 4.01 -19.32
C PHE A 450 6.28 4.38 -18.61
N ILE A 451 6.17 5.60 -18.11
CA ILE A 451 5.01 6.10 -17.38
C ILE A 451 4.24 7.04 -18.29
N THR A 452 3.02 6.64 -18.64
CA THR A 452 2.15 7.46 -19.49
C THR A 452 1.12 8.18 -18.64
N LEU A 453 1.17 9.51 -18.67
CA LEU A 453 0.16 10.36 -18.06
C LEU A 453 -0.89 10.75 -19.08
N GLY A 454 -2.17 10.67 -18.70
CA GLY A 454 -3.30 11.12 -19.50
C GLY A 454 -3.44 12.65 -19.47
N SER A 455 -4.46 13.14 -20.18
CA SER A 455 -4.79 14.57 -20.14
C SER A 455 -5.11 15.01 -18.70
N PRO A 456 -4.63 16.18 -18.30
CA PRO A 456 -4.87 16.69 -16.96
C PRO A 456 -6.35 16.93 -16.68
N VAL A 457 -6.76 16.67 -15.45
CA VAL A 457 -8.07 17.03 -14.90
C VAL A 457 -7.92 18.37 -14.19
N VAL A 458 -8.46 19.41 -14.79
CA VAL A 458 -8.32 20.80 -14.29
C VAL A 458 -9.51 21.15 -13.38
N PRO A 459 -9.27 21.71 -12.18
CA PRO A 459 -10.35 22.10 -11.29
C PRO A 459 -11.15 23.30 -11.83
N ASP A 460 -12.47 23.29 -11.61
CA ASP A 460 -13.33 24.45 -11.79
C ASP A 460 -13.17 25.41 -10.59
N PRO A 461 -12.64 26.64 -10.79
CA PRO A 461 -12.40 27.56 -9.68
C PRO A 461 -13.63 27.87 -8.82
N HIS A 462 -14.82 27.92 -9.45
CA HIS A 462 -16.06 28.18 -8.70
C HIS A 462 -16.41 27.00 -7.77
N LYS A 463 -16.17 25.77 -8.21
CA LYS A 463 -16.40 24.59 -7.36
C LYS A 463 -15.34 24.44 -6.29
N VAL A 464 -14.10 24.85 -6.55
CA VAL A 464 -13.05 24.93 -5.53
C VAL A 464 -13.52 25.79 -4.34
N GLU A 465 -14.08 26.99 -4.62
CA GLU A 465 -14.61 27.86 -3.55
C GLU A 465 -15.76 27.22 -2.75
N ILE A 466 -16.61 26.41 -3.41
CA ILE A 466 -17.69 25.68 -2.72
C ILE A 466 -17.08 24.63 -1.80
N TYR A 467 -16.13 23.83 -2.32
CA TYR A 467 -15.50 22.77 -1.55
C TYR A 467 -14.58 23.29 -0.44
N ASP A 468 -13.99 24.48 -0.58
CA ASP A 468 -13.22 25.12 0.48
C ASP A 468 -14.08 25.39 1.72
N ARG A 469 -15.29 25.88 1.54
CA ARG A 469 -16.25 26.11 2.64
C ARG A 469 -16.76 24.79 3.22
N ALA A 470 -17.18 23.88 2.33
CA ALA A 470 -17.72 22.59 2.74
C ALA A 470 -16.69 21.73 3.51
N TYR A 471 -15.42 21.83 3.16
CA TYR A 471 -14.35 21.13 3.87
C TYR A 471 -14.22 21.60 5.33
N LEU A 472 -14.34 22.89 5.60
CA LEU A 472 -14.33 23.40 6.98
C LEU A 472 -15.52 22.85 7.79
N GLU A 473 -16.71 22.87 7.19
CA GLU A 473 -17.92 22.29 7.80
C GLU A 473 -17.78 20.78 8.02
N TRP A 474 -17.15 20.08 7.06
CA TRP A 474 -16.85 18.64 7.17
C TRP A 474 -15.90 18.33 8.34
N ARG A 475 -14.87 19.16 8.54
CA ARG A 475 -13.93 19.04 9.68
C ARG A 475 -14.66 19.28 11.02
N GLU A 476 -15.52 20.29 11.10
CA GLU A 476 -16.35 20.58 12.28
C GLU A 476 -17.32 19.43 12.57
N LEU A 477 -17.99 18.89 11.55
CA LEU A 477 -18.87 17.73 11.69
C LEU A 477 -18.12 16.53 12.25
N GLY A 478 -16.93 16.23 11.73
CA GLY A 478 -16.08 15.15 12.20
C GLY A 478 -15.78 15.28 13.71
N ALA A 479 -15.35 16.45 14.14
CA ALA A 479 -15.07 16.74 15.56
C ALA A 479 -16.32 16.63 16.44
N ALA A 480 -17.46 17.12 15.98
CA ALA A 480 -18.72 17.08 16.73
C ALA A 480 -19.27 15.66 16.92
N VAL A 481 -19.08 14.77 15.92
CA VAL A 481 -19.64 13.42 15.92
C VAL A 481 -18.68 12.39 16.58
N ALA A 482 -17.40 12.67 16.66
CA ALA A 482 -16.41 11.71 17.21
C ALA A 482 -16.79 11.17 18.61
N PRO A 483 -17.22 11.98 19.60
CA PRO A 483 -17.61 11.46 20.91
C PRO A 483 -18.82 10.51 20.88
N ILE A 484 -19.71 10.67 19.91
CA ILE A 484 -20.87 9.80 19.71
C ILE A 484 -20.41 8.49 19.03
N SER A 485 -19.55 8.59 18.02
CA SER A 485 -18.93 7.44 17.35
C SER A 485 -18.25 6.52 18.34
N HIS A 486 -17.43 7.04 19.24
CA HIS A 486 -16.77 6.30 20.32
C HIS A 486 -17.75 5.56 21.24
N LYS A 487 -18.89 6.18 21.57
CA LYS A 487 -19.94 5.53 22.37
C LYS A 487 -20.60 4.36 21.60
N LEU A 488 -20.85 4.54 20.31
CA LEU A 488 -21.44 3.52 19.46
C LEU A 488 -20.47 2.34 19.25
N ALA A 489 -19.20 2.62 18.97
CA ALA A 489 -18.18 1.60 18.82
C ALA A 489 -18.02 0.70 20.04
N ARG A 490 -18.05 1.28 21.24
CA ARG A 490 -17.99 0.50 22.50
C ARG A 490 -19.18 -0.41 22.70
N ARG A 491 -20.40 -0.06 22.21
CA ARG A 491 -21.57 -0.93 22.30
C ARG A 491 -21.47 -2.17 21.42
N THR A 492 -20.78 -2.07 20.29
CA THR A 492 -20.65 -3.21 19.34
C THR A 492 -19.55 -4.18 19.74
N ARG A 493 -18.69 -3.83 20.71
CA ARG A 493 -17.65 -4.71 21.28
C ARG A 493 -18.13 -5.48 22.52
N GLN A 494 -19.30 -5.13 23.07
CA GLN A 494 -19.99 -5.86 24.15
C GLN A 494 -21.00 -6.88 23.58
#